data_33590f5103960e7b0305c7a248c69d97
#
_entry.id   33590f5103960e7b0305c7a248c69d97
#
_cell.length_a   1.000
_cell.length_b   1.000
_cell.length_c   1.000
_cell.angle_alpha   90.00
_cell.angle_beta   90.00
_cell.angle_gamma   90.00
#
_symmetry.space_group_name_H-M   'P 1'
#
loop_
_entity.id
_entity.type
_entity.pdbx_description
1 polymer ?
#
loop_
_entity_poly.entity_id
_entity_poly.type
_entity_poly.pdbx_seq_one_letter_code
_entity_poly.pdbx_strand_id
1 'polypeptide(L)'
;MNELETSLDQSKESMYKLSYVIRVAADSLDELKRRCDEVKDFYDDLNVKLVRPFGDMLGLHGEFLPASKRYMNDYIQYVISDFLAGLGFGATQQLGEIDGIYIGYNLDTGRNIYLKPSLAAQGVKGSVTNALAAAFLGSLGGGKSFCNNLIIYYAVLFGGKAVIVDPKSERGNWQDTLPDIAHEIKIVNLTSEDRNKGLLDPYVIMKRTKDAESLAIDILTFLTGISSRDGEKFPVLRRAIRSVTQSKERGLLCIIDELRKDGSLVAENIADHIESMTDYDFAHLLFSDGTIRQSISLDRQLNIIQVADLVLPDKETKFEEYTTMELLSVAMLIVISTFALDFIHSDRSIFKMVDLDEAWTFLQVAQGKALSNKLIRAGRSMNAAVYFVTQNSGDVDDEKMKNNIGLKFAFRSTDIKEIKNTLEFFGVDKEDEGNQKRLRDLENGQCLFQDLYGRVGVIQIHPVFSNLFHAFDTRPPVQTGESR
;
A
#
# COMPACT_ATOMS: atom_id res chain seq x y z
N MET A 1 9.85 -50.81 3.82
CA MET A 1 8.44 -51.03 4.22
C MET A 1 8.21 -50.67 5.68
N ASN A 2 9.04 -51.11 6.61
CA ASN A 2 8.85 -50.83 8.05
C ASN A 2 8.85 -49.33 8.43
N GLU A 3 9.64 -48.50 7.78
CA GLU A 3 9.66 -47.05 8.06
C GLU A 3 8.37 -46.34 7.58
N LEU A 4 7.85 -46.76 6.45
CA LEU A 4 6.61 -46.21 5.93
C LEU A 4 5.39 -46.64 6.78
N GLU A 5 5.33 -47.88 7.22
CA GLU A 5 4.30 -48.39 8.13
C GLU A 5 4.35 -47.67 9.49
N THR A 6 5.56 -47.48 10.05
CA THR A 6 5.73 -46.75 11.31
C THR A 6 5.31 -45.28 11.18
N SER A 7 5.62 -44.62 10.05
CA SER A 7 5.23 -43.25 9.77
C SER A 7 3.72 -43.11 9.62
N LEU A 8 3.07 -44.04 8.92
CA LEU A 8 1.61 -44.08 8.75
C LEU A 8 0.86 -44.32 10.06
N ASP A 9 1.38 -45.20 10.92
CA ASP A 9 0.79 -45.48 12.23
C ASP A 9 0.93 -44.30 13.20
N GLN A 10 2.04 -43.57 13.13
CA GLN A 10 2.29 -42.39 13.96
C GLN A 10 1.53 -41.13 13.50
N SER A 11 1.46 -40.91 12.19
CA SER A 11 0.81 -39.68 11.61
C SER A 11 -0.69 -39.82 11.45
N LYS A 12 -1.26 -41.01 11.52
CA LYS A 12 -2.68 -41.32 11.17
C LYS A 12 -3.07 -40.86 9.76
N GLU A 13 -2.11 -40.83 8.85
CA GLU A 13 -2.35 -40.45 7.46
C GLU A 13 -3.05 -41.53 6.67
N SER A 14 -3.89 -41.07 5.73
CA SER A 14 -4.56 -41.99 4.80
C SER A 14 -3.67 -42.30 3.61
N MET A 15 -3.70 -43.56 3.16
CA MET A 15 -3.03 -43.99 1.94
C MET A 15 -4.01 -44.06 0.78
N TYR A 16 -3.60 -43.55 -0.35
CA TYR A 16 -4.41 -43.49 -1.57
C TYR A 16 -3.78 -44.29 -2.70
N LYS A 17 -4.64 -44.83 -3.57
CA LYS A 17 -4.25 -45.44 -4.85
C LYS A 17 -4.33 -44.40 -5.94
N LEU A 18 -3.19 -43.96 -6.45
CA LEU A 18 -3.06 -42.94 -7.48
C LEU A 18 -2.64 -43.57 -8.81
N SER A 19 -3.31 -43.21 -9.92
CA SER A 19 -2.76 -43.37 -11.27
C SER A 19 -2.57 -41.98 -11.85
N TYR A 20 -1.34 -41.66 -12.23
CA TYR A 20 -1.00 -40.36 -12.84
C TYR A 20 -0.81 -40.59 -14.34
N VAL A 21 -1.71 -40.06 -15.15
CA VAL A 21 -1.72 -40.25 -16.61
C VAL A 21 -1.69 -38.90 -17.30
N ILE A 22 -0.74 -38.72 -18.22
CA ILE A 22 -0.63 -37.51 -19.06
C ILE A 22 -1.08 -37.87 -20.47
N ARG A 23 -2.02 -37.10 -20.99
CA ARG A 23 -2.45 -37.20 -22.39
C ARG A 23 -1.78 -36.12 -23.22
N VAL A 24 -1.06 -36.55 -24.26
CA VAL A 24 -0.48 -35.66 -25.26
C VAL A 24 -1.19 -35.87 -26.59
N ALA A 25 -1.56 -34.80 -27.27
CA ALA A 25 -2.21 -34.82 -28.58
C ALA A 25 -1.57 -33.84 -29.53
N ALA A 26 -1.54 -34.15 -30.82
CA ALA A 26 -1.04 -33.28 -31.89
C ALA A 26 -1.74 -33.66 -33.22
N ASP A 27 -1.66 -32.76 -34.21
CA ASP A 27 -2.26 -32.89 -35.51
C ASP A 27 -1.43 -33.76 -36.46
N SER A 28 -0.15 -34.03 -36.17
CA SER A 28 0.76 -34.88 -36.90
C SER A 28 1.54 -35.82 -36.00
N LEU A 29 2.01 -36.94 -36.57
CA LEU A 29 2.83 -37.91 -35.83
C LEU A 29 4.20 -37.33 -35.41
N ASP A 30 4.79 -36.50 -36.23
CA ASP A 30 6.12 -35.92 -35.94
C ASP A 30 6.01 -34.88 -34.82
N GLU A 31 4.95 -34.09 -34.83
CA GLU A 31 4.69 -33.16 -33.75
C GLU A 31 4.31 -33.87 -32.44
N LEU A 32 3.51 -34.96 -32.52
CA LEU A 32 3.19 -35.78 -31.35
C LEU A 32 4.48 -36.36 -30.72
N LYS A 33 5.41 -36.88 -31.53
CA LYS A 33 6.70 -37.36 -30.99
C LYS A 33 7.46 -36.26 -30.30
N ARG A 34 7.62 -35.10 -30.92
CA ARG A 34 8.31 -33.95 -30.35
C ARG A 34 7.71 -33.53 -28.99
N ARG A 35 6.38 -33.37 -28.93
CA ARG A 35 5.70 -33.03 -27.68
C ARG A 35 5.85 -34.10 -26.59
N CYS A 36 5.83 -35.39 -26.98
CA CYS A 36 6.06 -36.47 -26.03
C CYS A 36 7.47 -36.46 -25.46
N ASP A 37 8.47 -36.18 -26.32
CA ASP A 37 9.88 -36.11 -25.89
C ASP A 37 10.07 -34.87 -24.97
N GLU A 38 9.52 -33.71 -25.31
CA GLU A 38 9.55 -32.50 -24.45
C GLU A 38 8.93 -32.76 -23.06
N VAL A 39 7.77 -33.39 -23.00
CA VAL A 39 7.14 -33.75 -21.72
C VAL A 39 7.99 -34.74 -20.94
N LYS A 40 8.57 -35.73 -21.63
CA LYS A 40 9.44 -36.72 -20.97
C LYS A 40 10.70 -36.06 -20.40
N ASP A 41 11.38 -35.24 -21.19
CA ASP A 41 12.60 -34.54 -20.76
C ASP A 41 12.32 -33.63 -19.55
N PHE A 42 11.22 -32.88 -19.57
CA PHE A 42 10.79 -32.07 -18.43
C PHE A 42 10.63 -32.87 -17.12
N TYR A 43 10.02 -34.07 -17.19
CA TYR A 43 9.85 -34.90 -16.00
C TYR A 43 11.13 -35.64 -15.61
N ASP A 44 11.96 -36.02 -16.58
CA ASP A 44 13.27 -36.62 -16.31
C ASP A 44 14.20 -35.63 -15.55
N ASP A 45 14.15 -34.34 -15.87
CA ASP A 45 14.85 -33.27 -15.13
C ASP A 45 14.37 -33.15 -13.66
N LEU A 46 13.12 -33.50 -13.39
CA LEU A 46 12.55 -33.56 -12.05
C LEU A 46 12.77 -34.92 -11.36
N ASN A 47 13.56 -35.82 -11.90
CA ASN A 47 13.75 -37.19 -11.45
C ASN A 47 12.45 -38.04 -11.41
N VAL A 48 11.45 -37.69 -12.23
CA VAL A 48 10.19 -38.43 -12.38
C VAL A 48 10.21 -39.20 -13.70
N LYS A 49 10.26 -40.51 -13.60
CA LYS A 49 10.31 -41.37 -14.80
C LYS A 49 8.92 -41.59 -15.38
N LEU A 50 8.68 -41.06 -16.57
CA LEU A 50 7.46 -41.35 -17.33
C LEU A 50 7.63 -42.61 -18.19
N VAL A 51 6.58 -43.43 -18.25
CA VAL A 51 6.52 -44.61 -19.06
C VAL A 51 5.47 -44.43 -20.14
N ARG A 52 5.83 -44.65 -21.40
CA ARG A 52 4.87 -44.71 -22.50
C ARG A 52 4.37 -46.16 -22.67
N PRO A 53 3.15 -46.48 -22.26
CA PRO A 53 2.65 -47.85 -22.33
C PRO A 53 2.40 -48.26 -23.77
N PHE A 54 2.78 -49.46 -24.10
CA PHE A 54 2.47 -50.07 -25.39
C PHE A 54 1.27 -51.00 -25.25
N GLY A 55 0.19 -50.72 -25.98
CA GLY A 55 -1.03 -51.52 -25.98
C GLY A 55 -2.11 -51.12 -24.95
N ASP A 56 -1.76 -50.37 -23.90
CA ASP A 56 -2.67 -50.05 -22.78
C ASP A 56 -3.40 -48.70 -22.92
N MET A 57 -3.16 -48.00 -24.01
CA MET A 57 -3.67 -46.63 -24.21
C MET A 57 -5.20 -46.55 -24.17
N LEU A 58 -5.92 -47.57 -24.65
CA LEU A 58 -7.39 -47.57 -24.61
C LEU A 58 -7.90 -47.72 -23.17
N GLY A 59 -7.28 -48.57 -22.37
CA GLY A 59 -7.63 -48.74 -20.95
C GLY A 59 -7.32 -47.49 -20.14
N LEU A 60 -6.16 -46.83 -20.36
CA LEU A 60 -5.79 -45.58 -19.74
C LEU A 60 -6.63 -44.39 -20.18
N HIS A 61 -7.20 -44.43 -21.39
CA HIS A 61 -8.15 -43.39 -21.83
C HIS A 61 -9.38 -43.31 -20.91
N GLY A 62 -9.79 -44.44 -20.31
CA GLY A 62 -10.87 -44.46 -19.33
C GLY A 62 -10.62 -43.58 -18.10
N GLU A 63 -9.34 -43.35 -17.70
CA GLU A 63 -8.98 -42.49 -16.54
C GLU A 63 -9.38 -41.01 -16.78
N PHE A 64 -9.58 -40.59 -18.02
CA PHE A 64 -10.04 -39.22 -18.37
C PHE A 64 -11.56 -39.07 -18.44
N LEU A 65 -12.30 -40.15 -18.25
CA LEU A 65 -13.76 -40.11 -18.28
C LEU A 65 -14.32 -40.05 -16.85
N PRO A 66 -15.07 -39.00 -16.47
CA PRO A 66 -15.68 -38.91 -15.14
C PRO A 66 -16.51 -40.17 -14.80
N ALA A 67 -16.36 -40.67 -13.57
CA ALA A 67 -17.02 -41.84 -13.04
C ALA A 67 -16.74 -43.18 -13.80
N SER A 68 -15.74 -43.22 -14.65
CA SER A 68 -15.29 -44.46 -15.30
C SER A 68 -14.69 -45.41 -14.28
N LYS A 69 -14.86 -46.69 -14.52
CA LYS A 69 -14.15 -47.72 -13.75
C LYS A 69 -12.66 -47.71 -14.12
N ARG A 70 -11.80 -47.94 -13.13
CA ARG A 70 -10.38 -48.16 -13.39
C ARG A 70 -10.21 -49.52 -14.07
N TYR A 71 -9.64 -49.52 -15.27
CA TYR A 71 -9.39 -50.73 -16.06
C TYR A 71 -7.95 -51.22 -15.94
N MET A 72 -6.99 -50.27 -15.68
CA MET A 72 -5.57 -50.57 -15.61
C MET A 72 -5.07 -50.43 -14.18
N ASN A 73 -4.63 -51.54 -13.59
CA ASN A 73 -4.13 -51.56 -12.21
C ASN A 73 -2.61 -51.56 -12.13
N ASP A 74 -1.91 -51.80 -13.24
CA ASP A 74 -0.44 -51.94 -13.26
C ASP A 74 0.32 -50.63 -13.07
N TYR A 75 -0.40 -49.49 -13.22
CA TYR A 75 0.15 -48.14 -13.07
C TYR A 75 -0.27 -47.48 -11.74
N ILE A 76 -0.77 -48.26 -10.78
CA ILE A 76 -1.15 -47.74 -9.47
C ILE A 76 0.11 -47.46 -8.63
N GLN A 77 0.17 -46.23 -8.11
CA GLN A 77 1.11 -45.83 -7.07
C GLN A 77 0.37 -45.66 -5.75
N TYR A 78 0.97 -46.09 -4.66
CA TYR A 78 0.44 -45.87 -3.32
C TYR A 78 1.08 -44.60 -2.77
N VAL A 79 0.27 -43.59 -2.42
CA VAL A 79 0.73 -42.30 -1.95
C VAL A 79 0.01 -41.92 -0.66
N ILE A 80 0.67 -41.14 0.17
CA ILE A 80 0.09 -40.56 1.39
C ILE A 80 -0.62 -39.25 1.10
N SER A 81 -1.44 -38.77 2.06
CA SER A 81 -2.22 -37.51 1.91
C SER A 81 -1.35 -36.32 1.59
N ASP A 82 -0.20 -36.17 2.26
CA ASP A 82 0.72 -35.05 2.08
C ASP A 82 1.29 -35.01 0.67
N PHE A 83 1.69 -36.17 0.12
CA PHE A 83 2.16 -36.25 -1.26
C PHE A 83 1.04 -35.86 -2.25
N LEU A 84 -0.18 -36.33 -2.02
CA LEU A 84 -1.33 -36.01 -2.88
C LEU A 84 -1.66 -34.52 -2.80
N ALA A 85 -1.61 -33.93 -1.61
CA ALA A 85 -1.80 -32.49 -1.42
C ALA A 85 -0.70 -31.67 -2.12
N GLY A 86 0.57 -32.13 -2.05
CA GLY A 86 1.70 -31.53 -2.72
C GLY A 86 1.60 -31.50 -4.26
N LEU A 87 0.86 -32.46 -4.86
CA LEU A 87 0.58 -32.42 -6.30
C LEU A 87 -0.36 -31.28 -6.72
N GLY A 88 -0.98 -30.60 -5.77
CA GLY A 88 -1.79 -29.40 -6.05
C GLY A 88 -3.05 -29.62 -6.85
N PHE A 89 -3.57 -30.85 -6.90
CA PHE A 89 -4.83 -31.14 -7.59
C PHE A 89 -5.97 -30.31 -7.01
N GLY A 90 -6.58 -29.48 -7.85
CA GLY A 90 -7.63 -28.55 -7.45
C GLY A 90 -7.13 -27.27 -6.78
N ALA A 91 -5.83 -27.10 -6.60
CA ALA A 91 -5.28 -25.82 -6.23
C ALA A 91 -5.53 -24.81 -7.36
N THR A 92 -6.23 -23.73 -7.04
CA THR A 92 -6.40 -22.63 -7.98
C THR A 92 -5.40 -21.56 -7.66
N GLN A 93 -4.57 -21.19 -8.63
CA GLN A 93 -3.71 -20.01 -8.50
C GLN A 93 -4.46 -18.75 -8.94
N GLN A 94 -5.72 -18.65 -8.59
CA GLN A 94 -6.48 -17.44 -8.83
C GLN A 94 -6.02 -16.37 -7.84
N LEU A 95 -5.57 -15.25 -8.36
CA LEU A 95 -5.29 -14.04 -7.61
C LEU A 95 -6.21 -12.93 -8.08
N GLY A 96 -6.55 -12.03 -7.16
CA GLY A 96 -7.43 -10.91 -7.46
C GLY A 96 -8.87 -11.34 -7.75
N GLU A 97 -9.60 -10.47 -8.42
CA GLU A 97 -11.00 -10.61 -8.75
C GLU A 97 -11.18 -11.19 -10.16
N ILE A 98 -12.41 -11.57 -10.51
CA ILE A 98 -12.74 -12.08 -11.85
C ILE A 98 -12.78 -10.93 -12.86
N ASP A 99 -13.14 -9.73 -12.42
CA ASP A 99 -13.27 -8.50 -13.19
C ASP A 99 -12.87 -7.27 -12.34
N GLY A 100 -12.74 -6.11 -12.95
CA GLY A 100 -12.39 -4.86 -12.27
C GLY A 100 -11.23 -4.14 -12.94
N ILE A 101 -10.40 -3.47 -12.16
CA ILE A 101 -9.19 -2.78 -12.62
C ILE A 101 -8.14 -3.84 -12.97
N TYR A 102 -7.73 -3.90 -14.24
CA TYR A 102 -6.60 -4.72 -14.65
C TYR A 102 -5.29 -4.08 -14.16
N ILE A 103 -4.48 -4.86 -13.44
CA ILE A 103 -3.19 -4.37 -12.92
C ILE A 103 -1.99 -5.13 -13.47
N GLY A 104 -2.20 -6.27 -14.12
CA GLY A 104 -1.11 -7.11 -14.62
C GLY A 104 -1.48 -8.57 -14.71
N TYR A 105 -0.51 -9.44 -14.61
CA TYR A 105 -0.70 -10.88 -14.70
C TYR A 105 0.17 -11.66 -13.71
N ASN A 106 -0.29 -12.83 -13.34
CA ASN A 106 0.43 -13.77 -12.49
C ASN A 106 1.62 -14.37 -13.28
N LEU A 107 2.83 -14.30 -12.72
CA LEU A 107 4.04 -14.78 -13.39
C LEU A 107 4.09 -16.30 -13.57
N ASP A 108 3.49 -17.06 -12.63
CA ASP A 108 3.52 -18.52 -12.68
C ASP A 108 2.48 -19.08 -13.67
N THR A 109 1.35 -18.39 -13.85
CA THR A 109 0.22 -18.91 -14.64
C THR A 109 -0.11 -18.10 -15.89
N GLY A 110 0.42 -16.89 -16.04
CA GLY A 110 0.04 -15.97 -17.11
C GLY A 110 -1.38 -15.41 -17.02
N ARG A 111 -2.12 -15.69 -15.93
CA ARG A 111 -3.51 -15.22 -15.78
C ARG A 111 -3.56 -13.75 -15.42
N ASN A 112 -4.50 -13.03 -16.02
CA ASN A 112 -4.75 -11.62 -15.72
C ASN A 112 -5.21 -11.44 -14.26
N ILE A 113 -4.76 -10.33 -13.67
CA ILE A 113 -5.10 -9.93 -12.31
C ILE A 113 -5.98 -8.69 -12.37
N TYR A 114 -7.12 -8.77 -11.75
CA TYR A 114 -8.08 -7.67 -11.61
C TYR A 114 -8.30 -7.32 -10.16
N LEU A 115 -8.55 -6.05 -9.87
CA LEU A 115 -8.86 -5.52 -8.54
C LEU A 115 -10.17 -4.75 -8.54
N LYS A 116 -10.92 -4.91 -7.45
CA LYS A 116 -12.04 -4.03 -7.07
C LYS A 116 -11.72 -3.38 -5.72
N PRO A 117 -11.05 -2.24 -5.68
CA PRO A 117 -10.57 -1.63 -4.43
C PRO A 117 -11.68 -1.36 -3.40
N SER A 118 -12.93 -1.18 -3.83
CA SER A 118 -14.09 -0.96 -2.96
C SER A 118 -14.74 -2.24 -2.42
N LEU A 119 -14.32 -3.41 -2.88
CA LEU A 119 -15.03 -4.67 -2.65
C LEU A 119 -15.05 -5.10 -1.19
N ALA A 120 -13.96 -4.90 -0.46
CA ALA A 120 -13.83 -5.30 0.95
C ALA A 120 -14.93 -4.71 1.83
N ALA A 121 -15.34 -3.45 1.61
CA ALA A 121 -16.38 -2.78 2.39
C ALA A 121 -17.77 -3.45 2.24
N GLN A 122 -17.97 -4.25 1.19
CA GLN A 122 -19.24 -4.95 0.94
C GLN A 122 -19.39 -6.24 1.77
N GLY A 123 -18.39 -6.59 2.58
CA GLY A 123 -18.44 -7.78 3.45
C GLY A 123 -18.46 -9.10 2.68
N VAL A 124 -17.61 -9.22 1.68
CA VAL A 124 -17.53 -10.40 0.82
C VAL A 124 -17.09 -11.62 1.62
N LYS A 125 -17.80 -12.73 1.44
CA LYS A 125 -17.49 -13.99 2.13
C LYS A 125 -16.07 -14.47 1.76
N GLY A 126 -15.27 -14.75 2.77
CA GLY A 126 -13.89 -15.24 2.61
C GLY A 126 -12.84 -14.15 2.56
N SER A 127 -13.21 -12.85 2.62
CA SER A 127 -12.24 -11.77 2.71
C SER A 127 -11.50 -11.79 4.06
N VAL A 128 -10.21 -11.49 4.05
CA VAL A 128 -9.37 -11.44 5.27
C VAL A 128 -9.72 -10.25 6.16
N THR A 129 -10.25 -9.17 5.58
CA THR A 129 -10.71 -7.97 6.27
C THR A 129 -11.78 -7.26 5.46
N ASN A 130 -12.61 -6.46 6.15
CA ASN A 130 -13.55 -5.55 5.50
C ASN A 130 -13.00 -4.12 5.38
N ALA A 131 -11.76 -3.88 5.74
CA ALA A 131 -11.14 -2.57 5.59
C ALA A 131 -10.63 -2.37 4.16
N LEU A 132 -10.69 -1.12 3.69
CA LEU A 132 -10.27 -0.72 2.35
C LEU A 132 -8.84 -0.13 2.39
N ALA A 133 -7.91 -0.78 3.11
CA ALA A 133 -6.54 -0.31 3.17
C ALA A 133 -5.61 -1.21 2.34
N ALA A 134 -4.62 -0.59 1.72
CA ALA A 134 -3.56 -1.28 1.00
C ALA A 134 -2.17 -0.79 1.44
N ALA A 135 -1.17 -1.66 1.34
CA ALA A 135 0.22 -1.33 1.59
C ALA A 135 1.09 -1.69 0.38
N PHE A 136 1.97 -0.75 0.00
CA PHE A 136 2.96 -0.90 -1.07
C PHE A 136 4.34 -0.81 -0.45
N LEU A 137 5.05 -1.93 -0.39
CA LEU A 137 6.31 -2.11 0.32
C LEU A 137 7.46 -2.36 -0.66
N GLY A 138 8.69 -2.03 -0.29
CA GLY A 138 9.90 -2.40 -1.03
C GLY A 138 10.86 -1.24 -1.25
N SER A 139 12.03 -1.54 -1.79
CA SER A 139 13.11 -0.58 -2.04
C SER A 139 12.74 0.48 -3.09
N LEU A 140 13.53 1.55 -3.17
CA LEU A 140 13.40 2.57 -4.21
C LEU A 140 13.55 1.97 -5.61
N GLY A 141 12.75 2.46 -6.56
CA GLY A 141 12.81 2.03 -7.96
C GLY A 141 12.19 0.65 -8.25
N GLY A 142 11.60 -0.04 -7.26
CA GLY A 142 10.98 -1.36 -7.44
C GLY A 142 9.63 -1.34 -8.18
N GLY A 143 8.96 -0.19 -8.29
CA GLY A 143 7.66 -0.06 -8.97
C GLY A 143 6.47 0.20 -8.05
N LYS A 144 6.68 0.51 -6.75
CA LYS A 144 5.62 0.82 -5.78
C LYS A 144 4.69 1.93 -6.26
N SER A 145 5.27 3.12 -6.47
CA SER A 145 4.52 4.32 -6.93
C SER A 145 3.85 4.07 -8.28
N PHE A 146 4.50 3.31 -9.18
CA PHE A 146 3.92 2.94 -10.46
C PHE A 146 2.62 2.12 -10.30
N CYS A 147 2.66 1.04 -9.52
CA CYS A 147 1.49 0.19 -9.27
C CYS A 147 0.36 0.97 -8.58
N ASN A 148 0.71 1.75 -7.58
CA ASN A 148 -0.23 2.61 -6.86
C ASN A 148 -0.89 3.64 -7.78
N ASN A 149 -0.10 4.35 -8.59
CA ASN A 149 -0.57 5.33 -9.57
C ASN A 149 -1.52 4.70 -10.60
N LEU A 150 -1.21 3.49 -11.07
CA LEU A 150 -2.06 2.75 -12.01
C LEU A 150 -3.44 2.45 -11.41
N ILE A 151 -3.50 2.01 -10.17
CA ILE A 151 -4.76 1.72 -9.48
C ILE A 151 -5.58 3.00 -9.27
N ILE A 152 -4.94 4.10 -8.84
CA ILE A 152 -5.60 5.39 -8.64
C ILE A 152 -6.16 5.92 -9.95
N TYR A 153 -5.37 5.89 -11.03
CA TYR A 153 -5.80 6.33 -12.35
C TYR A 153 -7.08 5.63 -12.81
N TYR A 154 -7.10 4.30 -12.77
CA TYR A 154 -8.28 3.56 -13.17
C TYR A 154 -9.46 3.74 -12.21
N ALA A 155 -9.22 3.88 -10.91
CA ALA A 155 -10.29 4.17 -9.96
C ALA A 155 -10.97 5.51 -10.24
N VAL A 156 -10.20 6.54 -10.61
CA VAL A 156 -10.72 7.85 -11.04
C VAL A 156 -11.44 7.74 -12.38
N LEU A 157 -10.88 7.03 -13.36
CA LEU A 157 -11.50 6.80 -14.66
C LEU A 157 -12.86 6.09 -14.54
N PHE A 158 -13.02 5.21 -13.54
CA PHE A 158 -14.29 4.56 -13.24
C PHE A 158 -15.23 5.38 -12.34
N GLY A 159 -14.97 6.68 -12.16
CA GLY A 159 -15.83 7.60 -11.44
C GLY A 159 -15.55 7.71 -9.94
N GLY A 160 -14.48 7.09 -9.44
CA GLY A 160 -13.99 7.30 -8.08
C GLY A 160 -13.36 8.67 -7.89
N LYS A 161 -13.08 9.03 -6.63
CA LYS A 161 -12.34 10.24 -6.27
C LYS A 161 -11.07 9.89 -5.51
N ALA A 162 -10.01 10.67 -5.72
CA ALA A 162 -8.76 10.46 -5.01
C ALA A 162 -8.14 11.75 -4.49
N VAL A 163 -7.46 11.62 -3.35
CA VAL A 163 -6.52 12.62 -2.82
C VAL A 163 -5.17 11.93 -2.66
N ILE A 164 -4.16 12.52 -3.26
CA ILE A 164 -2.77 12.07 -3.14
C ILE A 164 -2.00 13.10 -2.35
N VAL A 165 -1.33 12.67 -1.29
CA VAL A 165 -0.32 13.45 -0.58
C VAL A 165 1.04 13.09 -1.18
N ASP A 166 1.62 14.02 -1.92
CA ASP A 166 2.82 13.83 -2.74
C ASP A 166 3.96 14.76 -2.27
N PRO A 167 4.69 14.39 -1.21
CA PRO A 167 5.74 15.23 -0.66
C PRO A 167 6.97 15.37 -1.56
N LYS A 168 7.11 14.51 -2.58
CA LYS A 168 8.22 14.55 -3.54
C LYS A 168 7.90 15.30 -4.82
N SER A 169 6.64 15.73 -4.99
CA SER A 169 6.17 16.42 -6.19
C SER A 169 6.40 15.63 -7.50
N GLU A 170 6.34 14.30 -7.44
CA GLU A 170 6.58 13.42 -8.59
C GLU A 170 5.45 13.46 -9.63
N ARG A 171 4.24 13.93 -9.23
CA ARG A 171 3.02 13.92 -10.06
C ARG A 171 2.66 15.29 -10.65
N GLY A 172 3.61 16.22 -10.65
CA GLY A 172 3.39 17.61 -11.12
C GLY A 172 2.99 17.74 -12.59
N ASN A 173 3.32 16.76 -13.43
CA ASN A 173 3.06 16.76 -14.87
C ASN A 173 1.84 15.92 -15.29
N TRP A 174 1.04 15.40 -14.36
CA TRP A 174 -0.04 14.47 -14.68
C TRP A 174 -1.17 15.10 -15.50
N GLN A 175 -1.39 16.40 -15.40
CA GLN A 175 -2.35 17.11 -16.28
C GLN A 175 -1.95 17.04 -17.75
N ASP A 176 -0.65 17.01 -18.04
CA ASP A 176 -0.12 16.95 -19.40
C ASP A 176 0.02 15.51 -19.91
N THR A 177 0.40 14.58 -19.02
CA THR A 177 0.72 13.21 -19.38
C THR A 177 -0.49 12.25 -19.33
N LEU A 178 -1.59 12.66 -18.70
CA LEU A 178 -2.84 11.90 -18.60
C LEU A 178 -4.03 12.66 -19.21
N PRO A 179 -4.05 12.84 -20.55
CA PRO A 179 -5.05 13.68 -21.22
C PRO A 179 -6.49 13.21 -20.99
N ASP A 180 -6.70 11.91 -20.81
CA ASP A 180 -8.04 11.31 -20.62
C ASP A 180 -8.74 11.80 -19.36
N ILE A 181 -7.98 12.11 -18.30
CA ILE A 181 -8.48 12.61 -17.03
C ILE A 181 -7.93 13.98 -16.64
N ALA A 182 -7.23 14.67 -17.54
CA ALA A 182 -6.58 15.96 -17.26
C ALA A 182 -7.53 17.01 -16.64
N HIS A 183 -8.76 17.06 -17.12
CA HIS A 183 -9.80 17.99 -16.64
C HIS A 183 -10.32 17.64 -15.24
N GLU A 184 -10.09 16.42 -14.77
CA GLU A 184 -10.45 15.93 -13.44
C GLU A 184 -9.31 16.06 -12.42
N ILE A 185 -8.11 16.45 -12.88
CA ILE A 185 -6.93 16.61 -12.03
C ILE A 185 -6.82 18.05 -11.52
N LYS A 186 -6.60 18.17 -10.21
CA LYS A 186 -6.20 19.42 -9.56
C LYS A 186 -4.91 19.20 -8.80
N ILE A 187 -3.89 19.97 -9.15
CA ILE A 187 -2.62 19.98 -8.43
C ILE A 187 -2.62 21.23 -7.54
N VAL A 188 -2.50 21.00 -6.23
CA VAL A 188 -2.35 22.03 -5.22
C VAL A 188 -0.89 22.05 -4.82
N ASN A 189 -0.16 23.01 -5.37
CA ASN A 189 1.27 23.15 -5.12
C ASN A 189 1.49 24.16 -4.00
N LEU A 190 1.86 23.68 -2.82
CA LEU A 190 2.12 24.46 -1.63
C LEU A 190 3.61 24.81 -1.59
N THR A 191 3.92 26.04 -1.90
CA THR A 191 5.27 26.63 -1.87
C THR A 191 5.35 27.70 -0.79
N SER A 192 6.56 28.12 -0.40
CA SER A 192 6.80 29.22 0.54
C SER A 192 6.38 30.60 0.05
N GLU A 193 5.74 30.70 -1.14
CA GLU A 193 5.25 31.98 -1.67
C GLU A 193 4.16 32.59 -0.78
N ASP A 194 4.13 33.92 -0.69
CA ASP A 194 3.19 34.68 0.16
C ASP A 194 1.70 34.31 -0.08
N ARG A 195 1.33 33.93 -1.30
CA ARG A 195 -0.05 33.49 -1.63
C ARG A 195 -0.48 32.22 -0.89
N ASN A 196 0.48 31.42 -0.43
CA ASN A 196 0.23 30.16 0.27
C ASN A 196 0.35 30.28 1.80
N LYS A 197 0.66 31.49 2.30
CA LYS A 197 0.86 31.74 3.72
C LYS A 197 -0.35 31.32 4.54
N GLY A 198 -0.14 30.45 5.54
CA GLY A 198 -1.16 29.97 6.46
C GLY A 198 -2.19 29.01 5.86
N LEU A 199 -2.03 28.53 4.61
CA LEU A 199 -3.00 27.63 4.00
C LEU A 199 -3.12 26.28 4.72
N LEU A 200 -2.07 25.85 5.42
CA LEU A 200 -2.05 24.63 6.25
C LEU A 200 -2.36 24.89 7.72
N ASP A 201 -2.69 26.15 8.10
CA ASP A 201 -3.11 26.43 9.46
C ASP A 201 -4.38 25.64 9.82
N PRO A 202 -4.46 24.98 10.97
CA PRO A 202 -5.63 24.23 11.40
C PRO A 202 -6.94 25.02 11.31
N TYR A 203 -6.90 26.33 11.61
CA TYR A 203 -8.09 27.19 11.56
C TYR A 203 -8.50 27.62 10.15
N VAL A 204 -7.61 27.45 9.17
CA VAL A 204 -7.87 27.72 7.75
C VAL A 204 -8.35 26.45 7.04
N ILE A 205 -7.67 25.32 7.27
CA ILE A 205 -7.92 24.09 6.51
C ILE A 205 -9.13 23.30 7.03
N MET A 206 -9.43 23.36 8.34
CA MET A 206 -10.52 22.60 8.92
C MET A 206 -11.83 23.38 8.90
N LYS A 207 -12.91 22.73 8.42
CA LYS A 207 -14.25 23.35 8.33
C LYS A 207 -14.92 23.58 9.68
N ARG A 208 -14.70 22.66 10.62
CA ARG A 208 -15.33 22.73 11.96
C ARG A 208 -14.34 23.25 12.98
N THR A 209 -14.74 24.29 13.71
CA THR A 209 -13.89 24.95 14.73
C THR A 209 -13.35 23.99 15.79
N LYS A 210 -14.15 22.97 16.20
CA LYS A 210 -13.68 21.96 17.17
C LYS A 210 -12.59 21.07 16.63
N ASP A 211 -12.64 20.74 15.34
CA ASP A 211 -11.61 19.93 14.71
C ASP A 211 -10.33 20.74 14.51
N ALA A 212 -10.47 22.05 14.19
CA ALA A 212 -9.36 22.99 14.14
C ALA A 212 -8.66 23.14 15.50
N GLU A 213 -9.43 23.28 16.59
CA GLU A 213 -8.90 23.33 17.96
C GLU A 213 -8.12 22.05 18.29
N SER A 214 -8.70 20.89 18.03
CA SER A 214 -8.04 19.61 18.29
C SER A 214 -6.74 19.45 17.49
N LEU A 215 -6.75 19.82 16.20
CA LEU A 215 -5.58 19.76 15.36
C LEU A 215 -4.51 20.77 15.80
N ALA A 216 -4.89 21.98 16.21
CA ALA A 216 -3.97 22.97 16.76
C ALA A 216 -3.27 22.46 18.03
N ILE A 217 -4.04 21.80 18.93
CA ILE A 217 -3.46 21.15 20.11
C ILE A 217 -2.46 20.07 19.70
N ASP A 218 -2.84 19.18 18.79
CA ASP A 218 -1.98 18.07 18.36
C ASP A 218 -0.68 18.58 17.70
N ILE A 219 -0.78 19.61 16.85
CA ILE A 219 0.39 20.20 16.16
C ILE A 219 1.29 20.94 17.14
N LEU A 220 0.74 21.82 17.98
CA LEU A 220 1.58 22.60 18.90
C LEU A 220 2.20 21.74 19.99
N THR A 221 1.52 20.72 20.50
CA THR A 221 2.12 19.74 21.42
C THR A 221 3.22 18.92 20.74
N PHE A 222 3.04 18.57 19.46
CA PHE A 222 4.06 17.89 18.68
C PHE A 222 5.31 18.77 18.48
N LEU A 223 5.10 20.00 18.03
CA LEU A 223 6.20 20.93 17.74
C LEU A 223 6.97 21.35 19.00
N THR A 224 6.26 21.62 20.09
CA THR A 224 6.90 22.10 21.34
C THR A 224 7.39 20.99 22.25
N GLY A 225 7.03 19.73 21.99
CA GLY A 225 7.32 18.61 22.87
C GLY A 225 6.53 18.63 24.20
N ILE A 226 5.57 19.55 24.37
CA ILE A 226 4.76 19.64 25.57
C ILE A 226 3.81 18.45 25.66
N SER A 227 4.00 17.63 26.69
CA SER A 227 3.12 16.48 26.92
C SER A 227 1.80 16.93 27.55
N SER A 228 0.70 16.24 27.21
CA SER A 228 -0.59 16.42 27.90
C SER A 228 -0.54 16.09 29.41
N ARG A 229 0.52 15.47 29.88
CA ARG A 229 0.79 15.17 31.29
C ARG A 229 1.60 16.27 31.99
N ASP A 230 2.11 17.26 31.25
CA ASP A 230 2.77 18.41 31.84
C ASP A 230 1.74 19.31 32.54
N GLY A 231 1.76 19.27 33.87
CA GLY A 231 0.78 19.98 34.69
C GLY A 231 0.93 21.51 34.71
N GLU A 232 2.05 22.01 34.21
CA GLU A 232 2.36 23.45 34.20
C GLU A 232 2.20 24.04 32.79
N LYS A 233 2.89 23.49 31.79
CA LYS A 233 2.93 24.04 30.43
C LYS A 233 1.66 23.74 29.63
N PHE A 234 1.17 22.50 29.69
CA PHE A 234 0.02 22.10 28.89
C PHE A 234 -1.26 22.89 29.18
N PRO A 235 -1.64 23.17 30.47
CA PRO A 235 -2.81 24.00 30.75
C PRO A 235 -2.68 25.43 30.22
N VAL A 236 -1.48 26.01 30.22
CA VAL A 236 -1.20 27.36 29.68
C VAL A 236 -1.40 27.36 28.17
N LEU A 237 -0.73 26.47 27.46
CA LEU A 237 -0.88 26.31 26.01
C LEU A 237 -2.34 26.05 25.61
N ARG A 238 -3.01 25.14 26.28
CA ARG A 238 -4.42 24.80 25.99
C ARG A 238 -5.36 25.99 26.20
N ARG A 239 -5.11 26.83 27.19
CA ARG A 239 -5.91 28.03 27.49
C ARG A 239 -5.78 29.05 26.35
N ALA A 240 -4.55 29.30 25.89
CA ALA A 240 -4.28 30.19 24.76
C ALA A 240 -4.97 29.67 23.47
N ILE A 241 -4.83 28.38 23.13
CA ILE A 241 -5.50 27.77 21.98
C ILE A 241 -7.01 27.96 22.08
N ARG A 242 -7.62 27.71 23.24
CA ARG A 242 -9.06 27.86 23.45
C ARG A 242 -9.52 29.30 23.30
N SER A 243 -8.75 30.28 23.81
CA SER A 243 -9.05 31.70 23.65
C SER A 243 -9.08 32.09 22.17
N VAL A 244 -8.05 31.73 21.40
CA VAL A 244 -7.97 31.97 19.96
C VAL A 244 -9.10 31.27 19.22
N THR A 245 -9.47 30.04 19.60
CA THR A 245 -10.59 29.30 19.00
C THR A 245 -11.95 30.05 19.13
N GLN A 246 -12.11 30.79 20.22
CA GLN A 246 -13.32 31.61 20.47
C GLN A 246 -13.28 32.99 19.85
N SER A 247 -12.11 33.43 19.35
CA SER A 247 -11.95 34.75 18.76
C SER A 247 -12.50 34.82 17.32
N LYS A 248 -12.57 36.03 16.75
CA LYS A 248 -12.92 36.26 15.34
C LYS A 248 -11.74 35.98 14.41
N GLU A 249 -10.56 36.37 14.82
CA GLU A 249 -9.30 36.13 14.13
C GLU A 249 -8.66 34.88 14.73
N ARG A 250 -8.43 33.88 13.90
CA ARG A 250 -7.98 32.54 14.32
C ARG A 250 -6.82 32.10 13.45
N GLY A 251 -5.72 31.79 14.12
CA GLY A 251 -4.52 31.28 13.46
C GLY A 251 -3.47 30.90 14.51
N LEU A 252 -2.50 30.11 14.12
CA LEU A 252 -1.45 29.69 15.04
C LEU A 252 -0.59 30.85 15.52
N LEU A 253 -0.39 31.91 14.71
CA LEU A 253 0.29 33.14 15.17
C LEU A 253 -0.50 33.86 16.27
N CYS A 254 -1.83 33.88 16.18
CA CYS A 254 -2.65 34.47 17.24
C CYS A 254 -2.48 33.78 18.59
N ILE A 255 -2.04 32.52 18.61
CA ILE A 255 -1.77 31.80 19.86
C ILE A 255 -0.52 32.33 20.54
N ILE A 256 0.49 32.76 19.77
CA ILE A 256 1.69 33.41 20.30
C ILE A 256 1.30 34.71 21.02
N ASP A 257 0.48 35.53 20.36
CA ASP A 257 0.01 36.80 20.95
C ASP A 257 -0.81 36.56 22.22
N GLU A 258 -1.63 35.51 22.25
CA GLU A 258 -2.44 35.17 23.41
C GLU A 258 -1.59 34.65 24.58
N LEU A 259 -0.53 33.87 24.30
CA LEU A 259 0.44 33.43 25.30
C LEU A 259 1.19 34.65 25.91
N ARG A 260 1.56 35.63 25.09
CA ARG A 260 2.23 36.86 25.59
C ARG A 260 1.32 37.70 26.48
N LYS A 261 0.00 37.68 26.27
CA LYS A 261 -0.98 38.36 27.15
C LYS A 261 -1.11 37.72 28.53
N ASP A 262 -0.81 36.40 28.69
CA ASP A 262 -0.83 35.73 30.00
C ASP A 262 0.20 36.30 30.96
N GLY A 263 1.36 36.74 30.43
CA GLY A 263 2.44 37.43 31.20
C GLY A 263 3.16 36.53 32.19
N SER A 264 2.91 35.23 32.22
CA SER A 264 3.66 34.28 33.02
C SER A 264 4.94 33.86 32.29
N LEU A 265 6.03 33.63 33.03
CA LEU A 265 7.32 33.16 32.48
C LEU A 265 7.12 31.86 31.66
N VAL A 266 6.20 31.00 32.09
CA VAL A 266 5.88 29.76 31.38
C VAL A 266 5.25 30.05 30.02
N ALA A 267 4.32 31.01 29.95
CA ALA A 267 3.67 31.41 28.70
C ALA A 267 4.66 32.10 27.77
N GLU A 268 5.52 32.97 28.27
CA GLU A 268 6.57 33.62 27.50
C GLU A 268 7.53 32.59 26.88
N ASN A 269 8.03 31.63 27.66
CA ASN A 269 8.92 30.58 27.15
C ASN A 269 8.24 29.71 26.05
N ILE A 270 6.94 29.43 26.17
CA ILE A 270 6.21 28.70 25.15
C ILE A 270 6.04 29.55 23.90
N ALA A 271 5.71 30.83 24.05
CA ALA A 271 5.58 31.78 22.95
C ALA A 271 6.90 31.92 22.16
N ASP A 272 8.02 32.14 22.86
CA ASP A 272 9.34 32.27 22.23
C ASP A 272 9.74 31.00 21.49
N HIS A 273 9.41 29.81 22.04
CA HIS A 273 9.70 28.54 21.38
C HIS A 273 8.92 28.40 20.08
N ILE A 274 7.60 28.70 20.09
CA ILE A 274 6.76 28.62 18.87
C ILE A 274 7.22 29.69 17.86
N GLU A 275 7.51 30.92 18.33
CA GLU A 275 7.94 32.02 17.44
C GLU A 275 9.25 31.70 16.74
N SER A 276 10.22 31.07 17.41
CA SER A 276 11.48 30.64 16.78
C SER A 276 11.31 29.68 15.61
N MET A 277 10.18 28.96 15.56
CA MET A 277 9.86 28.08 14.43
C MET A 277 9.29 28.83 13.22
N THR A 278 8.75 30.03 13.44
CA THR A 278 8.20 30.87 12.35
C THR A 278 9.27 31.56 11.52
N ASP A 279 10.53 31.54 11.94
CA ASP A 279 11.65 32.11 11.20
C ASP A 279 12.02 31.33 9.93
N TYR A 280 11.49 30.13 9.78
CA TYR A 280 11.74 29.31 8.59
C TYR A 280 10.74 29.67 7.48
N ASP A 281 11.22 29.96 6.27
CA ASP A 281 10.38 30.41 5.15
C ASP A 281 9.19 29.49 4.90
N PHE A 282 9.38 28.18 4.87
CA PHE A 282 8.28 27.25 4.59
C PHE A 282 7.31 27.08 5.78
N ALA A 283 7.73 27.44 7.02
CA ALA A 283 6.82 27.45 8.17
C ALA A 283 5.63 28.42 7.97
N HIS A 284 5.79 29.43 7.10
CA HIS A 284 4.70 30.31 6.73
C HIS A 284 3.46 29.61 6.19
N LEU A 285 3.61 28.39 5.62
CA LEU A 285 2.47 27.57 5.21
C LEU A 285 1.58 27.16 6.38
N LEU A 286 2.18 26.88 7.55
CA LEU A 286 1.49 26.38 8.73
C LEU A 286 0.92 27.50 9.61
N PHE A 287 1.57 28.64 9.66
CA PHE A 287 1.23 29.72 10.60
C PHE A 287 0.46 30.86 9.95
N SER A 288 -0.84 30.99 10.29
CA SER A 288 -1.73 32.08 9.87
C SER A 288 -1.90 33.13 10.96
N ASP A 289 -2.02 34.37 10.57
CA ASP A 289 -2.38 35.54 11.42
C ASP A 289 -3.90 35.69 11.62
N GLY A 290 -4.71 34.78 11.10
CA GLY A 290 -6.16 34.80 11.21
C GLY A 290 -6.88 35.64 10.14
N THR A 291 -6.16 36.27 9.22
CA THR A 291 -6.74 37.09 8.13
C THR A 291 -7.14 36.28 6.91
N ILE A 292 -6.55 35.08 6.74
CA ILE A 292 -6.76 34.20 5.58
C ILE A 292 -8.16 33.60 5.62
N ARG A 293 -8.91 33.76 4.51
CA ARG A 293 -10.29 33.31 4.35
C ARG A 293 -10.46 32.16 3.35
N GLN A 294 -9.43 31.91 2.54
CA GLN A 294 -9.51 30.93 1.47
C GLN A 294 -8.82 29.64 1.90
N SER A 295 -9.55 28.54 1.92
CA SER A 295 -8.98 27.22 2.22
C SER A 295 -8.69 26.43 0.93
N ILE A 296 -7.89 25.39 1.05
CA ILE A 296 -7.67 24.41 -0.01
C ILE A 296 -9.00 23.72 -0.33
N SER A 297 -9.39 23.66 -1.61
CA SER A 297 -10.58 22.91 -2.03
C SER A 297 -10.18 21.61 -2.74
N LEU A 298 -10.87 20.50 -2.40
CA LEU A 298 -10.74 19.18 -3.04
C LEU A 298 -11.97 18.93 -3.90
N ASP A 299 -12.13 19.72 -4.94
CA ASP A 299 -13.33 19.81 -5.78
C ASP A 299 -13.27 18.99 -7.06
N ARG A 300 -12.13 18.44 -7.41
CA ARG A 300 -11.95 17.55 -8.57
C ARG A 300 -11.99 16.08 -8.17
N GLN A 301 -12.09 15.19 -9.17
CA GLN A 301 -12.03 13.75 -8.90
C GLN A 301 -10.65 13.32 -8.41
N LEU A 302 -9.57 13.90 -8.95
CA LEU A 302 -8.20 13.64 -8.52
C LEU A 302 -7.56 14.94 -8.02
N ASN A 303 -7.28 14.99 -6.73
CA ASN A 303 -6.60 16.11 -6.09
C ASN A 303 -5.23 15.67 -5.61
N ILE A 304 -4.19 16.35 -6.06
CA ILE A 304 -2.79 16.06 -5.71
C ILE A 304 -2.29 17.24 -4.87
N ILE A 305 -1.91 16.98 -3.63
CA ILE A 305 -1.36 17.98 -2.71
C ILE A 305 0.15 17.78 -2.67
N GLN A 306 0.88 18.71 -3.25
CA GLN A 306 2.33 18.76 -3.24
C GLN A 306 2.79 19.84 -2.30
N VAL A 307 3.79 19.54 -1.48
CA VAL A 307 4.41 20.51 -0.56
C VAL A 307 5.87 20.62 -0.91
N ALA A 308 6.25 21.77 -1.45
CA ALA A 308 7.64 22.05 -1.78
C ALA A 308 8.50 22.20 -0.51
N ASP A 309 9.78 21.96 -0.65
CA ASP A 309 10.81 22.23 0.36
C ASP A 309 10.67 21.45 1.68
N LEU A 310 9.89 20.38 1.71
CA LEU A 310 9.83 19.50 2.87
C LEU A 310 11.19 18.82 3.10
N VAL A 311 11.71 18.97 4.31
CA VAL A 311 12.87 18.23 4.79
C VAL A 311 12.36 17.07 5.63
N LEU A 312 12.38 15.87 5.04
CA LEU A 312 11.92 14.67 5.73
C LEU A 312 13.09 14.05 6.53
N PRO A 313 12.85 13.58 7.77
CA PRO A 313 13.89 12.95 8.55
C PRO A 313 14.36 11.67 7.85
N ASP A 314 15.62 11.31 8.07
CA ASP A 314 16.11 10.00 7.65
C ASP A 314 15.43 8.90 8.47
N LYS A 315 15.26 7.74 7.86
CA LYS A 315 14.50 6.64 8.43
C LYS A 315 15.03 6.13 9.77
N GLU A 316 16.34 6.22 9.97
CA GLU A 316 17.00 5.76 11.19
C GLU A 316 17.06 6.84 12.28
N THR A 317 16.68 8.10 11.94
CA THR A 317 16.69 9.22 12.87
C THR A 317 15.60 9.03 13.93
N LYS A 318 15.97 9.11 15.19
CA LYS A 318 15.01 9.06 16.29
C LYS A 318 14.27 10.38 16.41
N PHE A 319 13.04 10.33 16.89
CA PHE A 319 12.19 11.52 17.04
C PHE A 319 12.87 12.64 17.86
N GLU A 320 13.63 12.28 18.90
CA GLU A 320 14.35 13.24 19.75
C GLU A 320 15.51 13.93 19.02
N GLU A 321 15.91 13.42 17.87
CA GLU A 321 17.02 13.93 17.05
C GLU A 321 16.53 14.77 15.87
N TYR A 322 15.19 14.92 15.69
CA TYR A 322 14.63 15.69 14.58
C TYR A 322 15.03 17.15 14.67
N THR A 323 15.51 17.69 13.56
CA THR A 323 15.73 19.13 13.38
C THR A 323 14.40 19.89 13.37
N THR A 324 14.41 21.19 13.60
CA THR A 324 13.20 22.03 13.52
C THR A 324 12.54 21.94 12.15
N MET A 325 13.34 21.87 11.07
CA MET A 325 12.83 21.70 9.69
C MET A 325 12.08 20.38 9.51
N GLU A 326 12.61 19.29 10.03
CA GLU A 326 11.97 17.97 9.98
C GLU A 326 10.70 17.94 10.83
N LEU A 327 10.70 18.53 12.03
CA LEU A 327 9.50 18.65 12.87
C LEU A 327 8.38 19.41 12.16
N LEU A 328 8.69 20.56 11.54
CA LEU A 328 7.74 21.35 10.79
C LEU A 328 7.20 20.59 9.58
N SER A 329 8.08 19.89 8.85
CA SER A 329 7.70 19.07 7.69
C SER A 329 6.71 17.94 8.07
N VAL A 330 7.02 17.23 9.15
CA VAL A 330 6.14 16.17 9.68
C VAL A 330 4.81 16.75 10.17
N ALA A 331 4.84 17.92 10.84
CA ALA A 331 3.63 18.61 11.28
C ALA A 331 2.71 18.96 10.09
N MET A 332 3.27 19.47 8.99
CA MET A 332 2.50 19.77 7.77
C MET A 332 1.86 18.51 7.17
N LEU A 333 2.60 17.40 7.11
CA LEU A 333 2.04 16.11 6.63
C LEU A 333 0.91 15.62 7.54
N ILE A 334 0.99 15.80 8.86
CA ILE A 334 -0.09 15.47 9.80
C ILE A 334 -1.33 16.34 9.51
N VAL A 335 -1.15 17.64 9.26
CA VAL A 335 -2.25 18.54 8.92
C VAL A 335 -2.93 18.11 7.62
N ILE A 336 -2.18 17.88 6.56
CA ILE A 336 -2.70 17.46 5.25
C ILE A 336 -3.42 16.12 5.36
N SER A 337 -2.84 15.17 6.07
CA SER A 337 -3.45 13.85 6.28
C SER A 337 -4.72 13.94 7.14
N THR A 338 -4.78 14.88 8.09
CA THR A 338 -6.00 15.15 8.86
C THR A 338 -7.08 15.78 7.97
N PHE A 339 -6.70 16.67 7.05
CA PHE A 339 -7.61 17.24 6.07
C PHE A 339 -8.19 16.17 5.12
N ALA A 340 -7.42 15.11 4.82
CA ALA A 340 -7.93 13.98 4.07
C ALA A 340 -9.09 13.24 4.76
N LEU A 341 -9.25 13.34 6.08
CA LEU A 341 -10.43 12.82 6.78
C LEU A 341 -11.71 13.53 6.35
N ASP A 342 -11.69 14.83 6.12
CA ASP A 342 -12.85 15.58 5.62
C ASP A 342 -13.26 15.10 4.23
N PHE A 343 -12.28 14.77 3.38
CA PHE A 343 -12.52 14.17 2.07
C PHE A 343 -13.14 12.77 2.21
N ILE A 344 -12.64 11.92 3.11
CA ILE A 344 -13.22 10.60 3.40
C ILE A 344 -14.69 10.72 3.84
N HIS A 345 -15.00 11.69 4.69
CA HIS A 345 -16.35 11.93 5.21
C HIS A 345 -17.32 12.59 4.21
N SER A 346 -16.90 12.85 2.99
CA SER A 346 -17.78 13.30 1.91
C SER A 346 -18.80 12.22 1.49
N ASP A 347 -19.44 12.35 0.35
CA ASP A 347 -20.47 11.43 -0.13
C ASP A 347 -20.00 9.96 -0.12
N ARG A 348 -20.65 9.12 0.69
CA ARG A 348 -20.33 7.68 0.84
C ARG A 348 -20.75 6.82 -0.34
N SER A 349 -21.60 7.32 -1.24
CA SER A 349 -22.00 6.58 -2.44
C SER A 349 -20.87 6.51 -3.47
N ILE A 350 -19.94 7.46 -3.42
CA ILE A 350 -18.78 7.53 -4.31
C ILE A 350 -17.60 6.82 -3.65
N PHE A 351 -16.94 5.93 -4.38
CA PHE A 351 -15.69 5.34 -3.94
C PHE A 351 -14.58 6.41 -3.90
N LYS A 352 -13.83 6.42 -2.81
CA LYS A 352 -12.75 7.39 -2.59
C LYS A 352 -11.44 6.70 -2.26
N MET A 353 -10.34 7.35 -2.59
CA MET A 353 -9.00 6.90 -2.25
C MET A 353 -8.22 8.05 -1.60
N VAL A 354 -7.50 7.73 -0.54
CA VAL A 354 -6.48 8.60 0.06
C VAL A 354 -5.16 7.88 -0.07
N ASP A 355 -4.26 8.45 -0.82
CA ASP A 355 -2.91 7.96 -1.01
C ASP A 355 -1.93 8.77 -0.18
N LEU A 356 -1.19 8.07 0.66
CA LEU A 356 -0.17 8.64 1.53
C LEU A 356 1.19 8.14 1.05
N ASP A 357 1.79 8.89 0.14
CA ASP A 357 3.15 8.61 -0.32
C ASP A 357 4.16 8.98 0.77
N GLU A 358 5.26 8.24 0.88
CA GLU A 358 6.24 8.35 1.97
C GLU A 358 5.59 8.30 3.37
N ALA A 359 4.56 7.44 3.54
CA ALA A 359 3.79 7.36 4.78
C ALA A 359 4.64 7.10 6.03
N TRP A 360 5.81 6.47 5.87
CA TRP A 360 6.73 6.16 6.96
C TRP A 360 7.13 7.41 7.77
N THR A 361 7.23 8.58 7.12
CA THR A 361 7.68 9.82 7.77
C THR A 361 6.82 10.22 8.96
N PHE A 362 5.50 10.12 8.80
CA PHE A 362 4.58 10.44 9.90
C PHE A 362 4.12 9.21 10.69
N LEU A 363 4.23 8.00 10.13
CA LEU A 363 3.91 6.76 10.87
C LEU A 363 4.90 6.46 12.01
N GLN A 364 6.07 7.06 12.02
CA GLN A 364 7.02 6.94 13.12
C GLN A 364 6.55 7.66 14.39
N VAL A 365 5.76 8.71 14.26
CA VAL A 365 5.27 9.50 15.40
C VAL A 365 3.89 9.05 15.88
N ALA A 366 3.62 9.20 17.18
CA ALA A 366 2.37 8.71 17.81
C ALA A 366 1.12 9.34 17.19
N GLN A 367 1.16 10.63 16.85
CA GLN A 367 0.09 11.37 16.21
C GLN A 367 -0.24 10.81 14.82
N GLY A 368 0.79 10.53 14.03
CA GLY A 368 0.63 9.96 12.70
C GLY A 368 0.04 8.53 12.73
N LYS A 369 0.52 7.68 13.65
CA LYS A 369 -0.08 6.34 13.87
C LYS A 369 -1.55 6.42 14.26
N ALA A 370 -1.89 7.31 15.19
CA ALA A 370 -3.28 7.51 15.61
C ALA A 370 -4.15 8.00 14.45
N LEU A 371 -3.65 8.92 13.63
CA LEU A 371 -4.33 9.45 12.46
C LEU A 371 -4.56 8.35 11.40
N SER A 372 -3.54 7.56 11.07
CA SER A 372 -3.65 6.45 10.11
C SER A 372 -4.72 5.43 10.55
N ASN A 373 -4.76 5.10 11.84
CA ASN A 373 -5.81 4.25 12.39
C ASN A 373 -7.21 4.89 12.27
N LYS A 374 -7.34 6.22 12.40
CA LYS A 374 -8.60 6.94 12.17
C LYS A 374 -9.01 6.90 10.70
N LEU A 375 -8.07 7.14 9.78
CA LEU A 375 -8.30 7.09 8.32
C LEU A 375 -8.81 5.70 7.89
N ILE A 376 -8.15 4.63 8.32
CA ILE A 376 -8.55 3.25 8.00
C ILE A 376 -9.97 2.95 8.50
N ARG A 377 -10.29 3.33 9.76
CA ARG A 377 -11.62 3.08 10.33
C ARG A 377 -12.71 3.90 9.64
N ALA A 378 -12.44 5.18 9.38
CA ALA A 378 -13.36 6.05 8.64
C ALA A 378 -13.56 5.53 7.22
N GLY A 379 -12.49 5.11 6.55
CA GLY A 379 -12.50 4.59 5.21
C GLY A 379 -13.51 3.45 5.01
N ARG A 380 -13.51 2.46 5.90
CA ARG A 380 -14.45 1.34 5.85
C ARG A 380 -15.93 1.79 5.83
N SER A 381 -16.29 2.71 6.73
CA SER A 381 -17.69 3.17 6.86
C SER A 381 -18.12 4.13 5.75
N MET A 382 -17.16 4.80 5.13
CA MET A 382 -17.36 5.88 4.16
C MET A 382 -17.01 5.50 2.72
N ASN A 383 -16.81 4.22 2.44
CA ASN A 383 -16.41 3.72 1.11
C ASN A 383 -15.14 4.41 0.58
N ALA A 384 -14.12 4.48 1.43
CA ALA A 384 -12.86 5.12 1.11
C ALA A 384 -11.68 4.20 1.40
N ALA A 385 -10.81 4.00 0.42
CA ALA A 385 -9.56 3.27 0.56
C ALA A 385 -8.44 4.19 1.07
N VAL A 386 -7.54 3.64 1.90
CA VAL A 386 -6.34 4.34 2.35
C VAL A 386 -5.12 3.52 1.93
N TYR A 387 -4.28 4.11 1.12
CA TYR A 387 -3.09 3.48 0.57
C TYR A 387 -1.84 4.05 1.24
N PHE A 388 -0.98 3.15 1.68
CA PHE A 388 0.29 3.46 2.33
C PHE A 388 1.42 3.01 1.43
N VAL A 389 2.20 3.96 0.93
CA VAL A 389 3.42 3.67 0.18
C VAL A 389 4.61 3.90 1.10
N THR A 390 5.37 2.84 1.36
CA THR A 390 6.49 2.88 2.28
C THR A 390 7.62 1.94 1.85
N GLN A 391 8.80 2.13 2.43
CA GLN A 391 9.96 1.32 2.05
C GLN A 391 10.06 0.03 2.86
N ASN A 392 9.52 -0.01 4.09
CA ASN A 392 9.64 -1.16 4.98
C ASN A 392 8.29 -1.61 5.52
N SER A 393 8.18 -2.91 5.76
CA SER A 393 7.04 -3.52 6.43
C SER A 393 6.89 -3.10 7.89
N GLY A 394 8.01 -2.78 8.57
CA GLY A 394 8.02 -2.29 9.96
C GLY A 394 7.25 -0.98 10.17
N ASP A 395 7.09 -0.16 9.13
CA ASP A 395 6.34 1.09 9.22
C ASP A 395 4.84 0.85 9.41
N VAL A 396 4.33 -0.27 8.93
CA VAL A 396 2.91 -0.68 9.02
C VAL A 396 2.71 -1.87 9.98
N ASP A 397 3.69 -2.17 10.83
CA ASP A 397 3.68 -3.35 11.73
C ASP A 397 2.88 -3.14 13.03
N ASP A 398 2.23 -1.98 13.22
CA ASP A 398 1.21 -1.83 14.28
C ASP A 398 0.11 -2.88 14.06
N GLU A 399 -0.16 -3.73 15.05
CA GLU A 399 -1.14 -4.82 14.93
C GLU A 399 -2.52 -4.35 14.44
N LYS A 400 -2.93 -3.12 14.80
CA LYS A 400 -4.21 -2.55 14.36
C LYS A 400 -4.17 -2.19 12.88
N MET A 401 -3.05 -1.69 12.39
CA MET A 401 -2.87 -1.41 10.96
C MET A 401 -2.77 -2.71 10.17
N LYS A 402 -1.88 -3.62 10.59
CA LYS A 402 -1.62 -4.91 9.95
C LYS A 402 -2.89 -5.71 9.69
N ASN A 403 -3.77 -5.80 10.71
CA ASN A 403 -5.03 -6.53 10.63
C ASN A 403 -6.10 -5.85 9.76
N ASN A 404 -5.90 -4.60 9.35
CA ASN A 404 -6.83 -3.85 8.52
C ASN A 404 -6.31 -3.58 7.10
N ILE A 405 -5.12 -4.06 6.75
CA ILE A 405 -4.59 -3.98 5.39
C ILE A 405 -5.06 -5.21 4.62
N GLY A 406 -5.95 -5.01 3.66
CA GLY A 406 -6.55 -6.09 2.87
C GLY A 406 -5.77 -6.44 1.62
N LEU A 407 -5.18 -5.45 0.97
CA LEU A 407 -4.34 -5.63 -0.23
C LEU A 407 -2.89 -5.33 0.13
N LYS A 408 -1.98 -6.23 -0.23
CA LYS A 408 -0.56 -6.05 0.05
C LYS A 408 0.26 -6.26 -1.22
N PHE A 409 1.17 -5.33 -1.47
CA PHE A 409 2.10 -5.36 -2.59
C PHE A 409 3.51 -5.20 -2.05
N ALA A 410 4.37 -6.20 -2.24
CA ALA A 410 5.77 -6.12 -1.84
C ALA A 410 6.66 -6.26 -3.08
N PHE A 411 7.38 -5.19 -3.37
CA PHE A 411 8.38 -5.11 -4.43
C PHE A 411 9.74 -5.58 -3.90
N ARG A 412 10.71 -5.70 -4.80
CA ARG A 412 12.06 -6.18 -4.47
C ARG A 412 12.62 -5.53 -3.19
N SER A 413 13.20 -6.35 -2.34
CA SER A 413 14.04 -5.94 -1.23
C SER A 413 15.33 -6.76 -1.23
N THR A 414 16.45 -6.15 -0.81
CA THR A 414 17.76 -6.82 -0.73
C THR A 414 18.19 -7.08 0.71
N ASP A 415 17.61 -6.40 1.67
CA ASP A 415 17.88 -6.59 3.08
C ASP A 415 17.17 -7.85 3.61
N ILE A 416 17.93 -8.78 4.17
CA ILE A 416 17.41 -10.09 4.65
C ILE A 416 16.40 -9.91 5.78
N LYS A 417 16.63 -8.96 6.69
CA LYS A 417 15.72 -8.71 7.80
C LYS A 417 14.38 -8.19 7.28
N GLU A 418 14.43 -7.26 6.33
CA GLU A 418 13.24 -6.71 5.71
C GLU A 418 12.50 -7.76 4.87
N ILE A 419 13.22 -8.63 4.17
CA ILE A 419 12.64 -9.77 3.44
C ILE A 419 11.84 -10.66 4.42
N LYS A 420 12.44 -11.05 5.55
CA LYS A 420 11.77 -11.88 6.55
C LYS A 420 10.55 -11.19 7.17
N ASN A 421 10.65 -9.92 7.51
CA ASN A 421 9.54 -9.13 8.04
C ASN A 421 8.40 -9.01 7.02
N THR A 422 8.74 -8.79 5.76
CA THR A 422 7.76 -8.71 4.66
C THR A 422 7.04 -10.05 4.46
N LEU A 423 7.76 -11.16 4.43
CA LEU A 423 7.15 -12.49 4.32
C LEU A 423 6.21 -12.78 5.50
N GLU A 424 6.62 -12.43 6.72
CA GLU A 424 5.77 -12.54 7.91
C GLU A 424 4.51 -11.66 7.81
N PHE A 425 4.64 -10.44 7.30
CA PHE A 425 3.51 -9.55 7.05
C PHE A 425 2.51 -10.13 6.04
N PHE A 426 2.98 -10.93 5.08
CA PHE A 426 2.15 -11.66 4.12
C PHE A 426 1.62 -12.99 4.65
N GLY A 427 2.06 -13.43 5.83
CA GLY A 427 1.70 -14.75 6.37
C GLY A 427 2.34 -15.90 5.63
N VAL A 428 3.47 -15.66 4.97
CA VAL A 428 4.29 -16.65 4.24
C VAL A 428 5.46 -17.07 5.12
N ASP A 429 5.89 -18.33 5.02
CA ASP A 429 7.02 -18.82 5.79
C ASP A 429 8.29 -18.02 5.48
N LYS A 430 8.73 -17.25 6.48
CA LYS A 430 9.87 -16.35 6.40
C LYS A 430 11.22 -17.07 6.49
N GLU A 431 11.26 -18.30 6.98
CA GLU A 431 12.50 -19.09 7.11
C GLU A 431 12.77 -19.94 5.86
N ASP A 432 11.77 -20.11 4.98
CA ASP A 432 11.95 -20.79 3.70
C ASP A 432 12.84 -19.99 2.76
N GLU A 433 13.97 -20.58 2.36
CA GLU A 433 14.96 -19.94 1.48
C GLU A 433 14.40 -19.63 0.08
N GLY A 434 13.47 -20.44 -0.42
CA GLY A 434 12.81 -20.27 -1.70
C GLY A 434 11.95 -18.99 -1.70
N ASN A 435 11.18 -18.76 -0.64
CA ASN A 435 10.38 -17.57 -0.46
C ASN A 435 11.26 -16.31 -0.34
N GLN A 436 12.34 -16.39 0.44
CA GLN A 436 13.30 -15.27 0.57
C GLN A 436 13.97 -14.94 -0.77
N LYS A 437 14.42 -15.96 -1.49
CA LYS A 437 15.02 -15.79 -2.83
C LYS A 437 14.03 -15.16 -3.79
N ARG A 438 12.78 -15.64 -3.81
CA ARG A 438 11.74 -15.14 -4.71
C ARG A 438 11.48 -13.64 -4.52
N LEU A 439 11.42 -13.15 -3.27
CA LEU A 439 11.22 -11.73 -2.99
C LEU A 439 12.47 -10.87 -3.33
N ARG A 440 13.67 -11.42 -3.12
CA ARG A 440 14.94 -10.75 -3.46
C ARG A 440 15.16 -10.61 -4.94
N ASP A 441 14.81 -11.64 -5.72
CA ASP A 441 15.11 -11.74 -7.16
C ASP A 441 14.00 -11.10 -8.03
N LEU A 442 12.99 -10.44 -7.45
CA LEU A 442 11.98 -9.71 -8.21
C LEU A 442 12.62 -8.65 -9.09
N GLU A 443 12.16 -8.58 -10.33
CA GLU A 443 12.53 -7.54 -11.29
C GLU A 443 11.66 -6.28 -11.13
N ASN A 444 12.04 -5.20 -11.80
CA ASN A 444 11.26 -3.97 -11.78
C ASN A 444 9.83 -4.21 -12.33
N GLY A 445 8.84 -3.75 -11.58
CA GLY A 445 7.44 -3.97 -11.89
C GLY A 445 6.90 -5.33 -11.49
N GLN A 446 7.72 -6.21 -10.90
CA GLN A 446 7.26 -7.45 -10.26
C GLN A 446 7.03 -7.22 -8.78
N CYS A 447 6.00 -7.84 -8.23
CA CYS A 447 5.76 -7.81 -6.79
C CYS A 447 5.11 -9.10 -6.28
N LEU A 448 5.39 -9.40 -5.02
CA LEU A 448 4.57 -10.33 -4.25
C LEU A 448 3.26 -9.63 -3.92
N PHE A 449 2.14 -10.22 -4.31
CA PHE A 449 0.81 -9.66 -4.13
C PHE A 449 -0.04 -10.55 -3.25
N GLN A 450 -0.70 -9.97 -2.25
CA GLN A 450 -1.75 -10.61 -1.48
C GLN A 450 -3.08 -9.93 -1.78
N ASP A 451 -4.03 -10.73 -2.25
CA ASP A 451 -5.37 -10.25 -2.56
C ASP A 451 -6.29 -10.20 -1.33
N LEU A 452 -7.52 -9.75 -1.54
CA LEU A 452 -8.54 -9.61 -0.50
C LEU A 452 -8.88 -10.93 0.22
N TYR A 453 -8.64 -12.08 -0.40
CA TYR A 453 -8.91 -13.40 0.16
C TYR A 453 -7.70 -14.02 0.85
N GLY A 454 -6.61 -13.29 0.98
CA GLY A 454 -5.36 -13.76 1.58
C GLY A 454 -4.54 -14.68 0.67
N ARG A 455 -4.89 -14.78 -0.62
CA ARG A 455 -4.12 -15.55 -1.60
C ARG A 455 -2.89 -14.77 -2.00
N VAL A 456 -1.73 -15.43 -2.01
CA VAL A 456 -0.45 -14.81 -2.26
C VAL A 456 0.19 -15.39 -3.52
N GLY A 457 0.78 -14.54 -4.35
CA GLY A 457 1.53 -14.93 -5.54
C GLY A 457 2.33 -13.80 -6.14
N VAL A 458 3.23 -14.10 -7.06
CA VAL A 458 4.05 -13.10 -7.74
C VAL A 458 3.36 -12.66 -9.02
N ILE A 459 3.26 -11.34 -9.19
CA ILE A 459 2.60 -10.73 -10.35
C ILE A 459 3.56 -9.76 -11.06
N GLN A 460 3.37 -9.63 -12.36
CA GLN A 460 3.94 -8.55 -13.17
C GLN A 460 2.91 -7.45 -13.30
N ILE A 461 3.24 -6.25 -12.86
CA ILE A 461 2.42 -5.05 -13.10
C ILE A 461 2.54 -4.66 -14.58
N HIS A 462 1.40 -4.44 -15.23
CA HIS A 462 1.36 -4.14 -16.65
C HIS A 462 0.32 -3.04 -16.96
N PRO A 463 0.75 -1.87 -17.46
CA PRO A 463 -0.14 -0.71 -17.66
C PRO A 463 -1.00 -0.78 -18.92
N VAL A 464 -0.94 -1.82 -19.74
CA VAL A 464 -1.61 -1.98 -21.03
C VAL A 464 -1.18 -0.93 -22.07
N PHE A 465 -1.23 0.35 -21.70
CA PHE A 465 -0.97 1.48 -22.61
C PHE A 465 0.40 2.10 -22.31
N SER A 466 1.18 2.36 -23.36
CA SER A 466 2.52 2.94 -23.24
C SER A 466 2.52 4.36 -22.66
N ASN A 467 1.48 5.16 -22.90
CA ASN A 467 1.37 6.49 -22.31
C ASN A 467 1.28 6.42 -20.77
N LEU A 468 0.59 5.43 -20.21
CA LEU A 468 0.54 5.23 -18.75
C LEU A 468 1.90 4.81 -18.20
N PHE A 469 2.67 4.02 -18.96
CA PHE A 469 4.03 3.69 -18.57
C PHE A 469 4.88 4.96 -18.42
N HIS A 470 4.82 5.86 -19.39
CA HIS A 470 5.56 7.12 -19.35
C HIS A 470 5.04 8.10 -18.27
N ALA A 471 3.74 8.13 -18.05
CA ALA A 471 3.14 9.02 -17.05
C ALA A 471 3.48 8.63 -15.61
N PHE A 472 3.67 7.32 -15.34
CA PHE A 472 3.90 6.80 -14.00
C PHE A 472 5.36 6.44 -13.72
N ASP A 473 6.24 6.53 -14.73
CA ASP A 473 7.67 6.31 -14.56
C ASP A 473 8.31 7.51 -13.86
N THR A 474 8.69 7.34 -12.60
CA THR A 474 9.32 8.37 -11.78
C THR A 474 10.85 8.41 -11.92
N ARG A 475 11.42 7.59 -12.79
CA ARG A 475 12.87 7.60 -13.06
C ARG A 475 13.25 8.89 -13.79
N PRO A 476 14.43 9.48 -13.49
CA PRO A 476 14.90 10.62 -14.25
C PRO A 476 15.02 10.26 -15.74
N PRO A 477 14.67 11.19 -16.66
CA PRO A 477 14.80 10.94 -18.09
C PRO A 477 16.25 10.58 -18.41
N VAL A 478 16.45 9.46 -19.11
CA VAL A 478 17.77 9.10 -19.64
C VAL A 478 18.16 10.20 -20.59
N GLN A 479 19.21 10.94 -20.27
CA GLN A 479 19.83 11.82 -21.24
C GLN A 479 20.31 10.93 -22.39
N THR A 480 19.57 10.88 -23.48
CA THR A 480 20.03 10.33 -24.74
C THR A 480 21.15 11.23 -25.24
N GLY A 481 22.33 11.00 -24.69
CA GLY A 481 23.56 11.54 -25.24
C GLY A 481 23.78 10.89 -26.60
N GLU A 482 23.72 11.74 -27.64
CA GLU A 482 24.34 11.63 -28.94
C GLU A 482 24.22 10.28 -29.67
N SER A 483 23.34 10.30 -30.67
CA SER A 483 23.50 9.51 -31.89
C SER A 483 24.95 9.57 -32.38
N ARG A 484 25.64 8.44 -32.36
CA ARG A 484 26.72 8.15 -33.29
C ARG A 484 26.38 6.89 -34.07
#